data_c76a84b011a0f53eb971c6a28208ef31
#
_entry.id   c76a84b011a0f53eb971c6a28208ef31
#
_cell.length_a   1.000
_cell.length_b   1.000
_cell.length_c   1.000
_cell.angle_alpha   90.00
_cell.angle_beta   90.00
_cell.angle_gamma   90.00
#
_symmetry.space_group_name_H-M   'P 1'
#
loop_
_entity.id
_entity.type
_entity.pdbx_description
1 polymer ?
#
loop_
_entity_poly.entity_id
_entity_poly.type
_entity_poly.pdbx_seq_one_letter_code
_entity_poly.pdbx_strand_id
1 'polypeptide(L)'
;MTVDLKDYPDAVVLYLGIRVNKLRGTGRVVKMRSQLNEMVKHPPDGMMAHESFWWSFFPLHVGFRQFWRDPDSLDRYAHTSEHRDWWSKFLGDGEAVTSAWHEAYFSGGGMDLLYTDMNNEVGWARFAPTLVARGQSYSSRGRAGVAETGIAEPAVSESGFYEGDSQQQQHPA
;
A
#
# COMPACT_ATOMS: atom_id res chain seq x y z
N MET A 1 -8.43 13.15 -26.96
CA MET A 1 -8.39 14.07 -25.80
C MET A 1 -7.20 13.70 -24.94
N THR A 2 -6.53 14.68 -24.33
CA THR A 2 -5.48 14.48 -23.33
C THR A 2 -5.89 15.20 -22.05
N VAL A 3 -5.17 14.97 -20.94
CA VAL A 3 -5.42 15.60 -19.64
C VAL A 3 -4.29 16.59 -19.36
N ASP A 4 -4.62 17.79 -18.93
CA ASP A 4 -3.64 18.75 -18.42
C ASP A 4 -3.34 18.44 -16.95
N LEU A 5 -2.09 18.10 -16.66
CA LEU A 5 -1.62 17.74 -15.32
C LEU A 5 -0.83 18.85 -14.63
N LYS A 6 -0.86 20.09 -15.18
CA LYS A 6 -0.08 21.20 -14.60
C LYS A 6 -0.41 21.49 -13.14
N ASP A 7 -1.69 21.30 -12.76
CA ASP A 7 -2.15 21.53 -11.39
C ASP A 7 -1.92 20.33 -10.46
N TYR A 8 -1.30 19.25 -10.98
CA TYR A 8 -1.06 18.00 -10.26
C TYR A 8 0.39 17.53 -10.38
N PRO A 9 1.39 18.38 -10.12
CA PRO A 9 2.82 18.06 -10.33
C PRO A 9 3.30 16.90 -9.44
N ASP A 10 2.71 16.76 -8.26
CA ASP A 10 3.12 15.79 -7.24
C ASP A 10 2.10 14.65 -7.07
N ALA A 11 1.19 14.47 -8.04
CA ALA A 11 0.15 13.45 -7.94
C ALA A 11 0.73 12.04 -7.75
N VAL A 12 0.03 11.22 -6.97
CA VAL A 12 0.38 9.82 -6.76
C VAL A 12 -0.76 8.94 -7.25
N VAL A 13 -0.42 7.90 -8.00
CA VAL A 13 -1.35 6.84 -8.39
C VAL A 13 -1.00 5.58 -7.62
N LEU A 14 -1.89 5.17 -6.72
CA LEU A 14 -1.75 3.96 -5.93
C LEU A 14 -2.63 2.85 -6.53
N TYR A 15 -2.03 1.70 -6.82
CA TYR A 15 -2.74 0.46 -7.08
C TYR A 15 -2.62 -0.45 -5.87
N LEU A 16 -3.71 -1.09 -5.49
CA LEU A 16 -3.71 -2.15 -4.48
C LEU A 16 -4.57 -3.31 -4.94
N GLY A 17 -4.08 -4.54 -4.73
CA GLY A 17 -4.83 -5.74 -5.02
C GLY A 17 -4.77 -6.74 -3.88
N ILE A 18 -5.86 -7.51 -3.75
CA ILE A 18 -6.00 -8.59 -2.76
C ILE A 18 -6.50 -9.84 -3.47
N ARG A 19 -5.73 -10.92 -3.31
CA ARG A 19 -6.07 -12.24 -3.83
C ARG A 19 -6.50 -13.17 -2.69
N VAL A 20 -7.57 -13.92 -2.92
CA VAL A 20 -8.02 -14.98 -2.01
C VAL A 20 -7.26 -16.27 -2.33
N ASN A 21 -6.45 -16.76 -1.38
CA ASN A 21 -5.69 -18.00 -1.51
C ASN A 21 -6.46 -19.21 -0.97
N LYS A 22 -7.33 -18.99 0.04
CA LYS A 22 -8.19 -20.02 0.64
C LYS A 22 -9.61 -19.48 0.76
N LEU A 23 -10.63 -20.31 0.54
CA LEU A 23 -12.04 -19.89 0.51
C LEU A 23 -12.48 -19.07 1.73
N ARG A 24 -11.95 -19.36 2.91
CA ARG A 24 -12.22 -18.58 4.14
C ARG A 24 -11.72 -17.12 4.05
N GLY A 25 -10.81 -16.80 3.13
CA GLY A 25 -10.35 -15.43 2.86
C GLY A 25 -11.39 -14.56 2.17
N THR A 26 -12.43 -15.13 1.57
CA THR A 26 -13.50 -14.39 0.88
C THR A 26 -14.21 -13.41 1.81
N GLY A 27 -14.44 -13.78 3.07
CA GLY A 27 -15.05 -12.90 4.08
C GLY A 27 -14.21 -11.63 4.35
N ARG A 28 -12.88 -11.72 4.25
CA ARG A 28 -11.98 -10.55 4.40
C ARG A 28 -12.17 -9.57 3.25
N VAL A 29 -12.26 -10.07 2.01
CA VAL A 29 -12.47 -9.24 0.81
C VAL A 29 -13.82 -8.51 0.88
N VAL A 30 -14.89 -9.20 1.33
CA VAL A 30 -16.22 -8.59 1.50
C VAL A 30 -16.17 -7.47 2.55
N LYS A 31 -15.54 -7.72 3.69
CA LYS A 31 -15.39 -6.72 4.76
C LYS A 31 -14.58 -5.51 4.29
N MET A 32 -13.49 -5.75 3.59
CA MET A 32 -12.67 -4.69 2.99
C MET A 32 -13.49 -3.81 2.04
N ARG A 33 -14.28 -4.43 1.16
CA ARG A 33 -15.13 -3.67 0.22
C ARG A 33 -16.09 -2.75 0.95
N SER A 34 -16.68 -3.18 2.06
CA SER A 34 -17.54 -2.33 2.88
C SER A 34 -16.78 -1.12 3.44
N GLN A 35 -15.57 -1.33 3.95
CA GLN A 35 -14.74 -0.25 4.49
C GLN A 35 -14.29 0.74 3.40
N LEU A 36 -13.91 0.22 2.22
CA LEU A 36 -13.59 1.07 1.06
C LEU A 36 -14.78 1.89 0.60
N ASN A 37 -15.98 1.33 0.60
CA ASN A 37 -17.19 2.08 0.25
C ASN A 37 -17.45 3.24 1.22
N GLU A 38 -17.21 3.06 2.52
CA GLU A 38 -17.32 4.15 3.50
C GLU A 38 -16.22 5.21 3.29
N MET A 39 -15.00 4.79 3.03
CA MET A 39 -13.89 5.71 2.71
C MET A 39 -14.18 6.54 1.45
N VAL A 40 -14.82 5.97 0.44
CA VAL A 40 -15.20 6.70 -0.79
C VAL A 40 -16.28 7.74 -0.52
N LYS A 41 -17.21 7.48 0.43
CA LYS A 41 -18.22 8.46 0.84
C LYS A 41 -17.63 9.64 1.63
N HIS A 42 -16.58 9.35 2.40
CA HIS A 42 -15.87 10.30 3.24
C HIS A 42 -14.37 10.23 2.94
N PRO A 43 -13.94 10.76 1.77
CA PRO A 43 -12.56 10.60 1.33
C PRO A 43 -11.59 11.30 2.28
N PRO A 44 -10.45 10.66 2.58
CA PRO A 44 -9.39 11.32 3.33
C PRO A 44 -8.86 12.54 2.58
N ASP A 45 -8.31 13.50 3.31
CA ASP A 45 -7.69 14.68 2.69
C ASP A 45 -6.61 14.26 1.69
N GLY A 46 -6.68 14.84 0.51
CA GLY A 46 -5.77 14.57 -0.60
C GLY A 46 -6.16 13.39 -1.49
N MET A 47 -7.12 12.55 -1.13
CA MET A 47 -7.64 11.54 -2.06
C MET A 47 -8.57 12.19 -3.08
N MET A 48 -8.18 12.21 -4.35
CA MET A 48 -8.92 12.86 -5.43
C MET A 48 -9.91 11.94 -6.12
N ALA A 49 -9.56 10.66 -6.27
CA ALA A 49 -10.44 9.67 -6.91
C ALA A 49 -10.14 8.25 -6.43
N HIS A 50 -11.14 7.38 -6.52
CA HIS A 50 -11.05 5.95 -6.23
C HIS A 50 -11.81 5.17 -7.28
N GLU A 51 -11.17 4.10 -7.79
CA GLU A 51 -11.74 3.18 -8.77
C GLU A 51 -11.52 1.75 -8.31
N SER A 52 -12.57 0.94 -8.29
CA SER A 52 -12.46 -0.50 -7.97
C SER A 52 -12.49 -1.33 -9.23
N PHE A 53 -11.74 -2.43 -9.28
CA PHE A 53 -11.71 -3.34 -10.41
C PHE A 53 -11.55 -4.80 -9.97
N TRP A 54 -11.83 -5.72 -10.91
CA TRP A 54 -11.67 -7.15 -10.75
C TRP A 54 -10.51 -7.62 -11.59
N TRP A 55 -9.55 -8.29 -10.97
CA TRP A 55 -8.42 -8.87 -11.68
C TRP A 55 -8.74 -10.26 -12.23
N SER A 56 -9.36 -11.10 -11.36
CA SER A 56 -9.90 -12.39 -11.75
C SER A 56 -11.02 -12.82 -10.80
N PHE A 57 -11.89 -13.72 -11.27
CA PHE A 57 -12.95 -14.34 -10.47
C PHE A 57 -12.50 -15.63 -9.80
N PHE A 58 -11.50 -16.31 -10.39
CA PHE A 58 -10.95 -17.54 -9.84
C PHE A 58 -9.45 -17.67 -10.12
N PRO A 59 -8.58 -17.64 -9.07
CA PRO A 59 -8.91 -17.25 -7.70
C PRO A 59 -9.47 -15.83 -7.64
N LEU A 60 -10.33 -15.54 -6.65
CA LEU A 60 -10.88 -14.20 -6.49
C LEU A 60 -9.75 -13.21 -6.24
N HIS A 61 -9.57 -12.26 -7.14
CA HIS A 61 -8.56 -11.22 -7.06
C HIS A 61 -9.21 -9.88 -7.41
N VAL A 62 -9.32 -9.03 -6.42
CA VAL A 62 -9.92 -7.70 -6.53
C VAL A 62 -8.87 -6.64 -6.25
N GLY A 63 -9.10 -5.45 -6.76
CA GLY A 63 -8.20 -4.33 -6.51
C GLY A 63 -8.90 -3.00 -6.64
N PHE A 64 -8.14 -1.97 -6.37
CA PHE A 64 -8.55 -0.60 -6.59
C PHE A 64 -7.36 0.25 -7.03
N ARG A 65 -7.68 1.38 -7.65
CA ARG A 65 -6.77 2.45 -7.97
C ARG A 65 -7.25 3.73 -7.28
N GLN A 66 -6.31 4.43 -6.66
CA GLN A 66 -6.56 5.72 -6.03
C GLN A 66 -5.63 6.77 -6.62
N PHE A 67 -6.14 7.98 -6.72
CA PHE A 67 -5.39 9.14 -7.12
C PHE A 67 -5.28 10.08 -5.92
N TRP A 68 -4.07 10.44 -5.56
CA TRP A 68 -3.76 11.30 -4.43
C TRP A 68 -3.11 12.58 -4.92
N ARG A 69 -3.40 13.69 -4.25
CA ARG A 69 -2.91 15.02 -4.59
C ARG A 69 -1.38 15.09 -4.51
N ASP A 70 -0.79 14.47 -3.50
CA ASP A 70 0.62 14.50 -3.19
C ASP A 70 1.04 13.29 -2.32
N PRO A 71 2.37 12.97 -2.25
CA PRO A 71 2.87 11.88 -1.41
C PRO A 71 2.58 12.08 0.09
N ASP A 72 2.61 13.33 0.57
CA ASP A 72 2.40 13.63 2.00
C ASP A 72 0.96 13.34 2.43
N SER A 73 -0.02 13.57 1.57
CA SER A 73 -1.43 13.21 1.81
C SER A 73 -1.62 11.71 1.91
N LEU A 74 -0.99 10.95 1.00
CA LEU A 74 -1.01 9.48 1.04
C LEU A 74 -0.33 8.95 2.31
N ASP A 75 0.83 9.50 2.66
CA ASP A 75 1.61 9.10 3.82
C ASP A 75 0.85 9.39 5.13
N ARG A 76 0.26 10.58 5.28
CA ARG A 76 -0.62 10.89 6.42
C ARG A 76 -1.75 9.88 6.58
N TYR A 77 -2.42 9.50 5.48
CA TYR A 77 -3.47 8.50 5.53
C TYR A 77 -2.92 7.12 5.93
N ALA A 78 -1.79 6.70 5.40
CA ALA A 78 -1.14 5.43 5.73
C ALA A 78 -0.81 5.31 7.23
N HIS A 79 -0.55 6.44 7.90
CA HIS A 79 -0.25 6.49 9.34
C HIS A 79 -1.49 6.68 10.24
N THR A 80 -2.71 6.74 9.69
CA THR A 80 -3.93 6.77 10.51
C THR A 80 -4.15 5.47 11.27
N SER A 81 -4.83 5.55 12.43
CA SER A 81 -5.22 4.37 13.20
C SER A 81 -6.10 3.41 12.40
N GLU A 82 -7.03 3.95 11.60
CA GLU A 82 -7.91 3.16 10.74
C GLU A 82 -7.13 2.36 9.71
N HIS A 83 -6.12 2.96 9.05
CA HIS A 83 -5.29 2.27 8.07
C HIS A 83 -4.42 1.20 8.74
N ARG A 84 -3.81 1.49 9.89
CA ARG A 84 -3.03 0.52 10.66
C ARG A 84 -3.87 -0.67 11.14
N ASP A 85 -5.07 -0.42 11.68
CA ASP A 85 -6.02 -1.46 12.08
C ASP A 85 -6.45 -2.34 10.92
N TRP A 86 -6.60 -1.74 9.76
CA TRP A 86 -6.95 -2.44 8.54
C TRP A 86 -5.80 -3.35 8.10
N TRP A 87 -4.58 -2.81 8.04
CA TRP A 87 -3.37 -3.53 7.63
C TRP A 87 -3.02 -4.67 8.58
N SER A 88 -3.07 -4.47 9.89
CA SER A 88 -2.81 -5.49 10.91
C SER A 88 -3.71 -6.72 10.76
N LYS A 89 -4.97 -6.53 10.33
CA LYS A 89 -5.92 -7.63 10.06
C LYS A 89 -5.56 -8.45 8.81
N PHE A 90 -4.76 -7.89 7.90
CA PHE A 90 -4.25 -8.64 6.75
C PHE A 90 -3.00 -9.44 7.07
N LEU A 91 -2.11 -8.91 7.90
CA LEU A 91 -0.84 -9.54 8.23
C LEU A 91 -0.93 -10.57 9.37
N GLY A 92 -2.02 -10.56 10.13
CA GLY A 92 -2.04 -11.06 11.52
C GLY A 92 -2.25 -12.55 11.77
N ASP A 93 -2.38 -13.47 10.78
CA ASP A 93 -2.69 -14.85 11.13
C ASP A 93 -1.78 -15.96 10.58
N GLY A 94 -0.67 -15.59 9.98
CA GLY A 94 0.37 -16.55 9.55
C GLY A 94 -0.07 -17.63 8.55
N GLU A 95 -1.35 -17.66 8.12
CA GLU A 95 -1.90 -18.72 7.30
C GLU A 95 -2.06 -18.37 5.82
N ALA A 96 -1.59 -17.21 5.38
CA ALA A 96 -1.66 -16.73 3.99
C ALA A 96 -3.02 -17.01 3.30
N VAL A 97 -4.15 -16.77 4.01
CA VAL A 97 -5.49 -16.96 3.44
C VAL A 97 -5.82 -15.96 2.35
N THR A 98 -5.18 -14.80 2.41
CA THR A 98 -5.20 -13.76 1.38
C THR A 98 -3.78 -13.29 1.13
N SER A 99 -3.49 -12.85 -0.09
CA SER A 99 -2.28 -12.12 -0.45
C SER A 99 -2.65 -10.69 -0.77
N ALA A 100 -1.74 -9.76 -0.52
CA ALA A 100 -1.91 -8.36 -0.88
C ALA A 100 -0.67 -7.83 -1.59
N TRP A 101 -0.87 -6.83 -2.43
CA TRP A 101 0.20 -6.08 -3.07
C TRP A 101 -0.25 -4.65 -3.28
N HIS A 102 0.70 -3.71 -3.27
CA HIS A 102 0.45 -2.37 -3.76
C HIS A 102 1.63 -1.85 -4.59
N GLU A 103 1.32 -0.93 -5.47
CA GLU A 103 2.28 -0.20 -6.30
C GLU A 103 1.85 1.26 -6.34
N ALA A 104 2.71 2.16 -5.91
CA ALA A 104 2.49 3.59 -5.99
C ALA A 104 3.46 4.21 -7.02
N TYR A 105 2.92 5.05 -7.87
CA TYR A 105 3.63 5.76 -8.93
C TYR A 105 3.53 7.25 -8.67
N PHE A 106 4.69 7.90 -8.55
CA PHE A 106 4.79 9.32 -8.24
C PHE A 106 5.05 10.10 -9.53
N SER A 107 4.26 11.13 -9.81
CA SER A 107 4.45 11.98 -11.00
C SER A 107 5.81 12.68 -11.01
N GLY A 108 6.35 13.04 -9.83
CA GLY A 108 7.69 13.61 -9.66
C GLY A 108 8.85 12.62 -9.82
N GLY A 109 8.55 11.35 -10.14
CA GLY A 109 9.52 10.25 -10.25
C GLY A 109 9.55 9.34 -9.02
N GLY A 110 9.98 8.10 -9.24
CA GLY A 110 10.02 7.07 -8.21
C GLY A 110 8.81 6.14 -8.21
N MET A 111 8.99 5.00 -7.56
CA MET A 111 7.95 3.97 -7.39
C MET A 111 8.06 3.37 -6.00
N ASP A 112 6.92 3.08 -5.41
CA ASP A 112 6.81 2.27 -4.20
C ASP A 112 6.13 0.95 -4.52
N LEU A 113 6.82 -0.16 -4.24
CA LEU A 113 6.38 -1.51 -4.58
C LEU A 113 6.38 -2.36 -3.32
N LEU A 114 5.24 -2.95 -2.96
CA LEU A 114 5.11 -3.86 -1.83
C LEU A 114 4.26 -5.07 -2.19
N TYR A 115 4.77 -6.25 -1.89
CA TYR A 115 4.13 -7.54 -2.16
C TYR A 115 4.16 -8.38 -0.90
N THR A 116 3.00 -8.88 -0.46
CA THR A 116 2.86 -9.73 0.73
C THR A 116 2.23 -11.05 0.34
N ASP A 117 2.94 -12.16 0.61
CA ASP A 117 2.51 -13.53 0.29
C ASP A 117 2.16 -13.76 -1.19
N MET A 118 2.78 -12.97 -2.09
CA MET A 118 2.62 -13.07 -3.54
C MET A 118 3.81 -13.81 -4.17
N ASN A 119 3.53 -14.84 -4.96
CA ASN A 119 4.54 -15.62 -5.65
C ASN A 119 4.85 -15.05 -7.03
N ASN A 120 5.43 -13.85 -7.11
CA ASN A 120 5.89 -13.21 -8.37
C ASN A 120 4.86 -13.24 -9.52
N GLU A 121 3.55 -13.12 -9.19
CA GLU A 121 2.47 -13.31 -10.16
C GLU A 121 1.91 -12.02 -10.74
N VAL A 122 2.22 -10.85 -10.13
CA VAL A 122 1.67 -9.56 -10.54
C VAL A 122 2.73 -8.47 -10.60
N GLY A 123 2.47 -7.46 -11.39
CA GLY A 123 3.24 -6.24 -11.49
C GLY A 123 4.72 -6.48 -11.75
N TRP A 124 5.55 -5.69 -11.14
CA TRP A 124 7.01 -5.76 -11.26
C TRP A 124 7.62 -7.03 -10.70
N ALA A 125 7.00 -7.66 -9.71
CA ALA A 125 7.48 -8.92 -9.15
C ALA A 125 7.50 -10.10 -10.15
N ARG A 126 6.90 -9.94 -11.34
CA ARG A 126 6.94 -10.96 -12.40
C ARG A 126 8.30 -11.10 -13.07
N PHE A 127 9.11 -10.06 -13.06
CA PHE A 127 10.37 -10.03 -13.82
C PHE A 127 11.53 -9.33 -13.07
N ALA A 128 11.26 -8.55 -12.04
CA ALA A 128 12.29 -7.91 -11.24
C ALA A 128 12.60 -8.74 -9.97
N PRO A 129 13.86 -8.80 -9.51
CA PRO A 129 14.20 -9.44 -8.25
C PRO A 129 13.46 -8.80 -7.08
N THR A 130 12.92 -9.62 -6.19
CA THR A 130 12.26 -9.16 -4.96
C THR A 130 13.26 -9.15 -3.80
N LEU A 131 13.15 -8.12 -2.95
CA LEU A 131 13.93 -7.94 -1.74
C LEU A 131 13.03 -7.97 -0.51
N VAL A 132 13.55 -8.48 0.61
CA VAL A 132 12.82 -8.41 1.88
C VAL A 132 12.83 -6.97 2.37
N ALA A 133 11.64 -6.41 2.66
CA ALA A 133 11.52 -5.07 3.24
C ALA A 133 12.22 -5.03 4.62
N ARG A 134 13.03 -4.00 4.88
CA ARG A 134 13.80 -3.82 6.11
C ARG A 134 13.96 -2.34 6.42
N GLY A 135 13.94 -1.97 7.72
CA GLY A 135 14.20 -0.60 8.14
C GLY A 135 13.29 0.41 7.43
N GLN A 136 13.86 1.43 6.82
CA GLN A 136 13.10 2.48 6.11
C GLN A 136 12.21 1.94 4.98
N SER A 137 12.51 0.75 4.42
CA SER A 137 11.68 0.16 3.37
C SER A 137 10.31 -0.34 3.85
N TYR A 138 9.96 -0.19 5.12
CA TYR A 138 8.58 -0.36 5.61
C TYR A 138 7.68 0.83 5.25
N SER A 139 8.22 2.03 5.01
CA SER A 139 7.45 3.19 4.55
C SER A 139 7.50 3.31 3.01
N SER A 140 6.44 3.89 2.43
CA SER A 140 6.38 4.16 0.97
C SER A 140 7.52 5.07 0.52
N ARG A 141 7.81 6.11 1.30
CA ARG A 141 8.91 7.05 1.02
C ARG A 141 10.29 6.36 1.07
N GLY A 142 10.49 5.49 2.07
CA GLY A 142 11.72 4.72 2.20
C GLY A 142 11.92 3.74 1.04
N ARG A 143 10.88 3.05 0.58
CA ARG A 143 10.98 2.14 -0.58
C ARG A 143 11.27 2.89 -1.88
N ALA A 144 10.65 4.04 -2.09
CA ALA A 144 10.96 4.89 -3.24
C ALA A 144 12.43 5.34 -3.23
N GLY A 145 12.98 5.71 -2.06
CA GLY A 145 14.38 6.11 -1.93
C GLY A 145 15.38 4.95 -2.06
N VAL A 146 15.05 3.76 -1.57
CA VAL A 146 15.92 2.56 -1.70
C VAL A 146 16.08 2.13 -3.16
N ALA A 147 15.07 2.35 -4.00
CA ALA A 147 15.18 2.09 -5.43
C ALA A 147 16.29 2.93 -6.10
N GLU A 148 16.61 4.11 -5.55
CA GLU A 148 17.68 4.98 -6.06
C GLU A 148 19.05 4.67 -5.50
N THR A 149 19.16 4.23 -4.25
CA THR A 149 20.45 4.14 -3.53
C THR A 149 20.98 2.71 -3.35
N GLY A 150 20.13 1.70 -3.40
CA GLY A 150 20.52 0.29 -3.22
C GLY A 150 21.08 -0.07 -1.83
N ILE A 151 20.95 0.80 -0.84
CA ILE A 151 21.49 0.58 0.51
C ILE A 151 20.55 -0.30 1.33
N ALA A 152 21.05 -1.47 1.74
CA ALA A 152 20.34 -2.37 2.64
C ALA A 152 20.55 -1.94 4.10
N GLU A 153 19.51 -1.48 4.77
CA GLU A 153 19.55 -1.18 6.21
C GLU A 153 19.33 -2.43 7.08
N PRO A 154 19.70 -2.36 8.40
CA PRO A 154 19.49 -3.45 9.35
C PRO A 154 18.04 -3.91 9.39
N ALA A 155 17.82 -5.21 9.62
CA ALA A 155 16.49 -5.79 9.73
C ALA A 155 15.79 -5.27 11.00
N VAL A 156 14.73 -4.48 10.82
CA VAL A 156 13.78 -4.12 11.86
C VAL A 156 12.46 -4.82 11.50
N SER A 157 11.78 -5.42 12.48
CA SER A 157 10.45 -5.99 12.24
C SER A 157 9.45 -4.88 11.94
N GLU A 158 8.38 -5.21 11.21
CA GLU A 158 7.34 -4.21 10.89
C GLU A 158 6.74 -3.59 12.17
N SER A 159 6.47 -4.41 13.19
CA SER A 159 6.04 -3.94 14.51
C SER A 159 7.07 -2.99 15.15
N GLY A 160 8.35 -3.32 15.08
CA GLY A 160 9.42 -2.46 15.62
C GLY A 160 9.55 -1.11 14.90
N PHE A 161 9.24 -1.05 13.61
CA PHE A 161 9.19 0.20 12.87
C PHE A 161 8.08 1.14 13.41
N TYR A 162 6.87 0.61 13.58
CA TYR A 162 5.74 1.41 14.10
C TYR A 162 5.88 1.76 15.58
N GLU A 163 6.58 0.93 16.38
CA GLU A 163 6.90 1.24 17.79
C GLU A 163 7.93 2.38 17.92
N GLY A 164 8.90 2.44 16.99
CA GLY A 164 9.90 3.52 16.94
C GLY A 164 9.29 4.90 16.67
N ASP A 165 8.32 4.98 15.74
CA ASP A 165 7.58 6.21 15.43
C ASP A 165 6.77 6.71 16.65
N SER A 166 6.22 5.80 17.44
CA SER A 166 5.45 6.15 18.64
C SER A 166 6.32 6.80 19.75
N GLN A 167 7.62 6.49 19.77
CA GLN A 167 8.56 7.09 20.74
C GLN A 167 9.06 8.48 20.30
N GLN A 168 9.19 8.73 18.99
CA GLN A 168 9.59 10.04 18.48
C GLN A 168 8.50 11.11 18.65
N GLN A 169 7.23 10.72 18.67
CA GLN A 169 6.12 11.64 18.90
C GLN A 169 5.93 12.02 20.39
N GLN A 170 6.60 11.35 21.33
CA GLN A 170 6.51 11.62 22.77
C GLN A 170 7.61 12.55 23.32
N HIS A 171 8.54 13.00 22.48
CA HIS A 171 9.57 13.98 22.85
C HIS A 171 9.52 15.21 21.93
N PRO A 172 8.63 16.21 22.22
CA PRO A 172 8.80 17.55 21.66
C PRO A 172 9.96 18.20 22.37
N ALA A 173 10.93 18.64 21.60
CA ALA A 173 12.04 19.49 22.08
C ALA A 173 11.55 20.88 22.42
#